data_233f3abbf059bb38667f92e2b3add425
#
_entry.id   233f3abbf059bb38667f92e2b3add425
#
_cell.length_a   1.000
_cell.length_b   1.000
_cell.length_c   1.000
_cell.angle_alpha   90.00
_cell.angle_beta   90.00
_cell.angle_gamma   90.00
#
_symmetry.space_group_name_H-M   'P 1'
#
loop_
_entity.id
_entity.type
_entity.pdbx_description
1 polymer ?
#
loop_
_entity_poly.entity_id
_entity_poly.type
_entity_poly.pdbx_seq_one_letter_code
_entity_poly.pdbx_strand_id
1 'polypeptide(L)'
;MKIRFAALTALAIAIYSTSVHADGNVDGTIGAAYGAAVSVQTVNTQFGDEDGPNGVNGPDGGELDAAYVTIIGDRLFIGITGNVETDSFNKLNLFIDSRAGGENTLSALPEYDFANVSTNLGLVSFAAGFEADFHVFGRAGFGNYEVDFVDRQGGTSSNVLSSFGSALLSGDFGTAMGTIGSTAGTGDGVTGPAAVMPIDFALDNSNVAGVVGGTDAAVAADALAVTTGAEFSIALSDLGANPGDTISIVAAYSNGDYNFFSNQFLGGLPAGTGNLGADGAGMFIADASTTALDLTAVTPFTITVPGGVFILGDANLDGVVDFADIPAFIAILQDGDFLDQADTNRDGMVDFSDIPSFIDILTNT
;
A
#
# COMPACT_ATOMS: atom_id res chain seq x y z
N MET A 1 33.86 37.67 -56.38
CA MET A 1 32.83 36.73 -55.90
C MET A 1 33.30 36.23 -54.55
N LYS A 2 32.77 36.78 -53.47
CA LYS A 2 33.16 36.41 -52.09
C LYS A 2 32.10 35.44 -51.53
N ILE A 3 32.47 34.20 -51.35
CA ILE A 3 31.63 33.16 -50.73
C ILE A 3 31.73 33.34 -49.22
N ARG A 4 30.61 33.65 -48.55
CA ARG A 4 30.51 33.68 -47.10
C ARG A 4 30.05 32.31 -46.65
N PHE A 5 30.87 31.63 -45.89
CA PHE A 5 30.47 30.44 -45.15
C PHE A 5 29.72 30.87 -43.87
N ALA A 6 28.46 30.50 -43.74
CA ALA A 6 27.73 30.61 -42.51
C ALA A 6 28.03 29.34 -41.66
N ALA A 7 28.61 29.55 -40.49
CA ALA A 7 28.80 28.50 -39.51
C ALA A 7 27.46 28.21 -38.83
N LEU A 8 26.94 26.99 -39.00
CA LEU A 8 25.77 26.50 -38.30
C LEU A 8 26.25 25.97 -36.95
N THR A 9 25.98 26.75 -35.89
CA THR A 9 26.24 26.29 -34.53
C THR A 9 25.09 25.36 -34.12
N ALA A 10 25.33 24.07 -34.07
CA ALA A 10 24.39 23.12 -33.51
C ALA A 10 24.38 23.27 -31.99
N LEU A 11 23.27 23.74 -31.44
CA LEU A 11 23.00 23.79 -30.01
C LEU A 11 22.61 22.33 -29.57
N ALA A 12 23.55 21.64 -29.00
CA ALA A 12 23.25 20.36 -28.33
C ALA A 12 22.47 20.66 -27.04
N ILE A 13 21.17 20.46 -27.06
CA ILE A 13 20.37 20.42 -25.84
C ILE A 13 20.69 19.09 -25.17
N ALA A 14 21.50 19.12 -24.12
CA ALA A 14 21.65 18.00 -23.20
C ALA A 14 20.30 17.86 -22.48
N ILE A 15 19.52 16.85 -22.88
CA ILE A 15 18.38 16.41 -22.09
C ILE A 15 19.01 15.64 -20.93
N TYR A 16 19.15 16.31 -19.79
CA TYR A 16 19.36 15.62 -18.54
C TYR A 16 18.05 14.87 -18.26
N SER A 17 18.04 13.59 -18.52
CA SER A 17 17.09 12.70 -17.87
C SER A 17 17.49 12.72 -16.39
N THR A 18 16.82 13.53 -15.59
CA THR A 18 16.82 13.27 -14.15
C THR A 18 16.22 11.89 -14.00
N SER A 19 17.02 10.90 -13.66
CA SER A 19 16.52 9.68 -13.10
C SER A 19 15.80 10.10 -11.81
N VAL A 20 14.49 10.16 -11.86
CA VAL A 20 13.67 10.29 -10.64
C VAL A 20 13.88 8.97 -9.94
N HIS A 21 14.77 8.95 -8.97
CA HIS A 21 14.89 7.84 -8.04
C HIS A 21 13.57 7.80 -7.27
N ALA A 22 13.06 6.62 -7.08
CA ALA A 22 12.02 6.39 -6.12
C ALA A 22 12.57 6.84 -4.77
N ASP A 23 11.98 7.87 -4.19
CA ASP A 23 12.48 8.45 -2.94
C ASP A 23 12.16 7.57 -1.72
N GLY A 24 11.49 6.42 -1.91
CA GLY A 24 11.18 5.50 -0.80
C GLY A 24 10.43 6.16 0.37
N ASN A 25 9.95 7.39 0.16
CA ASN A 25 9.29 8.17 1.18
C ASN A 25 7.82 7.76 1.28
N VAL A 26 7.35 7.56 2.48
CA VAL A 26 5.95 7.26 2.79
C VAL A 26 5.34 8.51 3.42
N ASP A 27 4.70 9.34 2.59
CA ASP A 27 4.13 10.63 3.02
C ASP A 27 2.66 10.83 2.65
N GLY A 28 2.04 9.84 2.02
CA GLY A 28 0.67 9.87 1.54
C GLY A 28 0.53 10.46 0.12
N THR A 29 1.65 10.75 -0.55
CA THR A 29 1.66 11.31 -1.90
C THR A 29 2.29 10.33 -2.88
N ILE A 30 1.54 9.92 -3.89
CA ILE A 30 2.02 8.96 -4.88
C ILE A 30 3.04 9.61 -5.80
N GLY A 31 4.30 9.32 -5.56
CA GLY A 31 5.44 9.84 -6.32
C GLY A 31 5.66 9.09 -7.64
N ALA A 32 6.51 9.66 -8.50
CA ALA A 32 6.84 9.08 -9.81
C ALA A 32 7.47 7.68 -9.75
N ALA A 33 8.01 7.31 -8.61
CA ALA A 33 8.61 6.02 -8.30
C ALA A 33 7.66 4.84 -8.46
N TYR A 34 6.39 5.04 -8.20
CA TYR A 34 5.39 4.00 -8.36
C TYR A 34 5.12 3.63 -9.82
N GLY A 35 5.46 4.52 -10.77
CA GLY A 35 5.12 4.32 -12.17
C GLY A 35 3.62 4.48 -12.45
N ALA A 36 3.09 3.64 -13.33
CA ALA A 36 1.66 3.68 -13.67
C ALA A 36 0.82 2.95 -12.62
N ALA A 37 -0.43 3.41 -12.43
CA ALA A 37 -1.39 2.70 -11.60
C ALA A 37 -1.56 1.24 -12.06
N VAL A 38 -1.55 0.31 -11.12
CA VAL A 38 -1.77 -1.12 -11.36
C VAL A 38 -3.25 -1.48 -11.35
N SER A 39 -4.07 -0.64 -10.72
CA SER A 39 -5.53 -0.74 -10.74
C SER A 39 -6.13 0.66 -10.67
N VAL A 40 -7.25 0.87 -11.35
CA VAL A 40 -7.99 2.14 -11.36
C VAL A 40 -9.45 1.83 -11.06
N GLN A 41 -10.09 2.66 -10.26
CA GLN A 41 -11.49 2.47 -9.90
C GLN A 41 -12.40 2.45 -11.13
N THR A 42 -13.33 1.50 -11.15
CA THR A 42 -14.23 1.26 -12.30
C THR A 42 -15.67 1.65 -12.04
N VAL A 43 -16.03 1.92 -10.79
CA VAL A 43 -17.39 2.29 -10.39
C VAL A 43 -17.34 3.47 -9.41
N ASN A 44 -18.32 4.37 -9.52
CA ASN A 44 -18.48 5.49 -8.60
C ASN A 44 -18.78 5.00 -7.18
N THR A 45 -18.48 5.81 -6.16
CA THR A 45 -18.65 5.39 -4.77
C THR A 45 -20.09 5.53 -4.31
N GLN A 46 -20.65 4.48 -3.75
CA GLN A 46 -21.98 4.52 -3.12
C GLN A 46 -21.89 4.82 -1.61
N PHE A 47 -20.75 4.52 -1.02
CA PHE A 47 -20.47 4.75 0.37
C PHE A 47 -19.21 5.59 0.46
N GLY A 48 -19.36 6.85 0.73
CA GLY A 48 -18.18 7.62 0.96
C GLY A 48 -18.01 8.91 0.19
N ASP A 49 -18.57 9.08 -0.98
CA ASP A 49 -18.70 10.40 -1.57
C ASP A 49 -19.97 11.05 -0.99
N GLU A 50 -20.01 11.18 0.32
CA GLU A 50 -21.01 12.05 0.89
C GLU A 50 -20.62 13.48 0.57
N ASP A 51 -21.53 14.18 -0.09
CA ASP A 51 -21.55 15.63 -0.08
C ASP A 51 -21.52 16.05 1.39
N GLY A 52 -20.34 16.16 1.95
CA GLY A 52 -20.14 16.69 3.29
C GLY A 52 -20.91 18.00 3.46
N PRO A 53 -21.05 18.53 4.66
CA PRO A 53 -21.84 19.73 4.94
C PRO A 53 -21.49 20.94 4.07
N ASN A 54 -20.43 20.82 3.26
CA ASN A 54 -19.95 21.83 2.34
C ASN A 54 -20.08 21.46 0.85
N GLY A 55 -20.66 20.30 0.50
CA GLY A 55 -20.85 19.89 -0.91
C GLY A 55 -19.54 19.68 -1.67
N VAL A 56 -18.50 19.22 -0.99
CA VAL A 56 -17.19 18.96 -1.56
C VAL A 56 -16.86 17.49 -1.28
N ASN A 57 -16.47 16.75 -2.30
CA ASN A 57 -15.88 15.43 -2.12
C ASN A 57 -14.74 15.55 -1.13
N GLY A 58 -14.65 14.64 -0.20
CA GLY A 58 -13.62 14.74 0.82
C GLY A 58 -13.79 13.74 1.96
N PRO A 59 -13.13 13.99 3.09
CA PRO A 59 -13.00 13.03 4.17
C PRO A 59 -14.28 12.76 4.98
N ASP A 60 -15.43 13.29 4.57
CA ASP A 60 -16.75 12.93 5.13
C ASP A 60 -17.21 11.55 4.63
N GLY A 61 -16.49 10.98 3.66
CA GLY A 61 -16.68 9.62 3.16
C GLY A 61 -15.35 8.98 2.80
N GLY A 62 -15.37 7.73 2.39
CA GLY A 62 -14.20 7.01 1.92
C GLY A 62 -14.32 6.64 0.46
N GLU A 63 -13.35 6.99 -0.35
CA GLU A 63 -13.26 6.59 -1.74
C GLU A 63 -11.90 5.97 -2.04
N LEU A 64 -11.85 5.11 -3.05
CA LEU A 64 -10.63 4.55 -3.59
C LEU A 64 -10.56 4.87 -5.07
N ASP A 65 -9.51 5.55 -5.50
CA ASP A 65 -9.34 5.97 -6.89
C ASP A 65 -8.43 5.04 -7.69
N ALA A 66 -7.21 4.82 -7.20
CA ALA A 66 -6.25 3.97 -7.89
C ALA A 66 -5.27 3.31 -6.92
N ALA A 67 -4.72 2.18 -7.34
CA ALA A 67 -3.65 1.48 -6.64
C ALA A 67 -2.33 1.59 -7.41
N TYR A 68 -1.28 1.75 -6.65
CA TYR A 68 0.10 1.81 -7.10
C TYR A 68 0.95 0.89 -6.25
N VAL A 69 1.85 0.15 -6.86
CA VAL A 69 2.79 -0.71 -6.14
C VAL A 69 4.16 -0.62 -6.77
N THR A 70 5.18 -0.64 -5.94
CA THR A 70 6.56 -0.76 -6.38
C THR A 70 7.38 -1.53 -5.34
N ILE A 71 8.51 -2.08 -5.75
CA ILE A 71 9.48 -2.70 -4.85
C ILE A 71 10.77 -1.92 -4.97
N ILE A 72 11.25 -1.43 -3.83
CA ILE A 72 12.51 -0.69 -3.71
C ILE A 72 13.33 -1.41 -2.65
N GLY A 73 14.48 -1.89 -3.02
CA GLY A 73 15.28 -2.73 -2.13
C GLY A 73 14.53 -4.00 -1.74
N ASP A 74 14.41 -4.22 -0.45
CA ASP A 74 13.71 -5.35 0.14
C ASP A 74 12.28 -5.01 0.61
N ARG A 75 11.72 -3.88 0.18
CA ARG A 75 10.44 -3.39 0.68
C ARG A 75 9.41 -3.26 -0.44
N LEU A 76 8.20 -3.70 -0.14
CA LEU A 76 7.01 -3.44 -0.94
C LEU A 76 6.42 -2.09 -0.51
N PHE A 77 6.24 -1.19 -1.47
CA PHE A 77 5.51 0.05 -1.30
C PHE A 77 4.14 -0.07 -1.95
N ILE A 78 3.10 0.28 -1.22
CA ILE A 78 1.71 0.25 -1.68
C ILE A 78 1.14 1.65 -1.49
N GLY A 79 0.65 2.24 -2.57
CA GLY A 79 -0.07 3.50 -2.55
C GLY A 79 -1.51 3.30 -3.02
N ILE A 80 -2.45 3.78 -2.24
CA ILE A 80 -3.89 3.78 -2.56
C ILE A 80 -4.36 5.21 -2.55
N THR A 81 -4.67 5.77 -3.73
CA THR A 81 -5.22 7.11 -3.81
C THR A 81 -6.71 7.13 -3.47
N GLY A 82 -7.16 8.25 -2.88
CA GLY A 82 -8.53 8.45 -2.41
C GLY A 82 -8.58 9.06 -1.03
N ASN A 83 -9.71 8.92 -0.36
CA ASN A 83 -9.94 9.45 0.98
C ASN A 83 -10.33 8.37 1.98
N VAL A 84 -10.00 8.60 3.24
CA VAL A 84 -10.46 7.80 4.39
C VAL A 84 -11.33 8.70 5.27
N GLU A 85 -12.55 8.28 5.57
CA GLU A 85 -13.43 8.99 6.49
C GLU A 85 -12.81 9.10 7.88
N THR A 86 -12.95 10.29 8.52
CA THR A 86 -12.17 10.61 9.72
C THR A 86 -12.90 10.39 11.03
N ASP A 87 -14.23 10.18 11.02
CA ASP A 87 -15.05 10.18 12.25
C ASP A 87 -15.64 8.83 12.64
N SER A 88 -15.79 7.88 11.72
CA SER A 88 -16.55 6.64 11.95
C SER A 88 -15.69 5.38 12.00
N PHE A 89 -14.37 5.50 11.96
CA PHE A 89 -13.44 4.35 11.90
C PHE A 89 -13.70 3.41 10.73
N ASN A 90 -14.28 3.92 9.65
CA ASN A 90 -14.38 3.19 8.39
C ASN A 90 -12.97 2.83 7.88
N LYS A 91 -12.85 1.71 7.18
CA LYS A 91 -11.55 1.09 6.97
C LYS A 91 -11.19 0.97 5.51
N LEU A 92 -10.00 1.46 5.18
CA LEU A 92 -9.25 0.97 4.02
C LEU A 92 -8.68 -0.40 4.38
N ASN A 93 -8.98 -1.41 3.58
CA ASN A 93 -8.52 -2.79 3.78
C ASN A 93 -7.62 -3.22 2.62
N LEU A 94 -6.50 -3.84 2.92
CA LEU A 94 -5.62 -4.52 1.98
C LEU A 94 -5.51 -5.98 2.40
N PHE A 95 -6.03 -6.89 1.57
CA PHE A 95 -5.78 -8.32 1.72
C PHE A 95 -4.60 -8.67 0.81
N ILE A 96 -3.60 -9.34 1.37
CA ILE A 96 -2.34 -9.63 0.67
C ILE A 96 -2.13 -11.14 0.66
N ASP A 97 -1.89 -11.66 -0.54
CA ASP A 97 -1.46 -13.03 -0.82
C ASP A 97 -0.03 -12.97 -1.35
N SER A 98 0.94 -13.48 -0.60
CA SER A 98 2.37 -13.33 -0.89
C SER A 98 3.21 -14.57 -0.66
N ARG A 99 2.63 -15.58 -0.01
CA ARG A 99 3.31 -16.83 0.33
C ARG A 99 2.36 -18.01 0.20
N ALA A 100 2.85 -19.23 0.24
CA ALA A 100 2.02 -20.41 0.15
C ALA A 100 1.14 -20.60 1.40
N GLY A 101 -0.13 -20.84 1.21
CA GLY A 101 -1.15 -20.99 2.23
C GLY A 101 -2.13 -19.81 2.19
N GLY A 102 -2.68 -19.41 3.32
CA GLY A 102 -3.66 -18.34 3.38
C GLY A 102 -5.10 -18.80 3.35
N GLU A 103 -6.01 -17.87 3.28
CA GLU A 103 -7.44 -18.13 3.30
C GLU A 103 -8.11 -17.59 2.03
N ASN A 104 -8.57 -18.48 1.15
CA ASN A 104 -9.41 -18.09 0.01
C ASN A 104 -10.80 -17.67 0.47
N THR A 105 -11.29 -18.26 1.56
CA THR A 105 -12.48 -17.80 2.27
C THR A 105 -12.08 -17.54 3.71
N LEU A 106 -12.27 -16.30 4.15
CA LEU A 106 -11.85 -15.88 5.48
C LEU A 106 -12.65 -16.62 6.55
N SER A 107 -11.98 -17.09 7.58
CA SER A 107 -12.61 -17.58 8.80
C SER A 107 -13.10 -16.42 9.66
N ALA A 108 -14.14 -16.62 10.45
CA ALA A 108 -14.61 -15.63 11.44
C ALA A 108 -13.61 -15.43 12.59
N LEU A 109 -12.72 -16.38 12.79
CA LEU A 109 -11.60 -16.31 13.73
C LEU A 109 -10.29 -16.27 12.94
N PRO A 110 -9.28 -15.65 13.50
CA PRO A 110 -9.17 -15.06 14.84
C PRO A 110 -9.72 -13.65 14.93
N GLU A 111 -9.98 -13.22 16.16
CA GLU A 111 -10.41 -11.86 16.52
C GLU A 111 -9.17 -10.98 16.69
N TYR A 112 -8.96 -10.01 15.82
CA TYR A 112 -7.73 -9.20 15.82
C TYR A 112 -7.96 -7.69 15.75
N ASP A 113 -9.20 -7.25 15.79
CA ASP A 113 -9.53 -5.83 15.78
C ASP A 113 -10.24 -5.43 17.08
N PHE A 114 -10.31 -4.13 17.32
CA PHE A 114 -11.02 -3.59 18.47
C PHE A 114 -12.47 -4.06 18.50
N ALA A 115 -12.97 -4.40 19.68
CA ALA A 115 -14.33 -4.95 19.92
C ALA A 115 -14.65 -6.22 19.11
N ASN A 116 -13.64 -6.93 18.64
CA ASN A 116 -13.79 -8.19 17.91
C ASN A 116 -14.56 -8.12 16.59
N VAL A 117 -14.64 -6.92 15.99
CA VAL A 117 -15.39 -6.70 14.74
C VAL A 117 -14.80 -7.46 13.54
N SER A 118 -13.53 -7.89 13.61
CA SER A 118 -12.91 -8.72 12.56
C SER A 118 -13.57 -10.07 12.36
N THR A 119 -14.36 -10.55 13.33
CA THR A 119 -15.16 -11.78 13.17
C THR A 119 -16.22 -11.64 12.10
N ASN A 120 -16.67 -10.43 11.80
CA ASN A 120 -17.62 -10.14 10.72
C ASN A 120 -17.01 -10.33 9.31
N LEU A 121 -15.69 -10.46 9.20
CA LEU A 121 -15.04 -10.86 7.95
C LEU A 121 -15.21 -12.35 7.62
N GLY A 122 -15.77 -13.14 8.52
CA GLY A 122 -16.05 -14.55 8.28
C GLY A 122 -16.88 -14.75 7.01
N LEU A 123 -16.50 -15.76 6.20
CA LEU A 123 -17.15 -16.09 4.93
C LEU A 123 -16.93 -15.10 3.79
N VAL A 124 -16.05 -14.09 3.91
CA VAL A 124 -15.58 -13.32 2.74
C VAL A 124 -14.77 -14.26 1.86
N SER A 125 -15.19 -14.41 0.59
CA SER A 125 -14.55 -15.30 -0.38
C SER A 125 -13.94 -14.53 -1.52
N PHE A 126 -12.70 -14.86 -1.88
CA PHE A 126 -11.94 -14.22 -2.95
C PHE A 126 -11.94 -15.03 -4.25
N ALA A 127 -11.43 -14.43 -5.31
CA ALA A 127 -11.21 -15.11 -6.58
C ALA A 127 -10.33 -16.36 -6.41
N ALA A 128 -10.56 -17.36 -7.25
CA ALA A 128 -9.78 -18.59 -7.22
C ALA A 128 -8.27 -18.30 -7.42
N GLY A 129 -7.44 -18.85 -6.55
CA GLY A 129 -6.00 -18.65 -6.54
C GLY A 129 -5.52 -17.45 -5.76
N PHE A 130 -6.40 -16.69 -5.13
CA PHE A 130 -6.06 -15.70 -4.10
C PHE A 130 -6.32 -16.30 -2.72
N GLU A 131 -5.30 -16.33 -1.87
CA GLU A 131 -5.35 -16.89 -0.52
C GLU A 131 -4.75 -15.84 0.44
N ALA A 132 -5.60 -15.07 1.13
CA ALA A 132 -5.14 -13.98 2.00
C ALA A 132 -4.26 -14.48 3.15
N ASP A 133 -2.99 -14.10 3.15
CA ASP A 133 -2.03 -14.32 4.22
C ASP A 133 -2.08 -13.23 5.26
N PHE A 134 -2.18 -11.99 4.76
CA PHE A 134 -2.15 -10.78 5.59
C PHE A 134 -3.38 -9.93 5.36
N HIS A 135 -3.75 -9.20 6.41
CA HIS A 135 -4.73 -8.14 6.36
C HIS A 135 -4.11 -6.88 6.96
N VAL A 136 -3.93 -5.86 6.11
CA VAL A 136 -3.55 -4.52 6.55
C VAL A 136 -4.81 -3.66 6.51
N PHE A 137 -5.09 -2.92 7.56
CA PHE A 137 -6.19 -1.98 7.52
C PHE A 137 -5.86 -0.68 8.22
N GLY A 138 -6.26 0.40 7.56
CA GLY A 138 -6.14 1.77 8.08
C GLY A 138 -7.50 2.36 8.35
N ARG A 139 -7.64 3.05 9.49
CA ARG A 139 -8.86 3.74 9.89
C ARG A 139 -8.56 5.08 10.52
N ALA A 140 -9.45 6.04 10.36
CA ALA A 140 -9.31 7.33 11.01
C ALA A 140 -10.44 7.57 12.01
N GLY A 141 -10.12 8.21 13.14
CA GLY A 141 -11.07 8.56 14.18
C GLY A 141 -10.39 9.25 15.37
N PHE A 142 -11.14 10.10 16.06
CA PHE A 142 -10.66 10.87 17.21
C PHE A 142 -9.35 11.65 16.95
N GLY A 143 -9.14 12.10 15.70
CA GLY A 143 -7.96 12.85 15.31
C GLY A 143 -6.69 12.01 15.11
N ASN A 144 -6.84 10.71 14.95
CA ASN A 144 -5.73 9.81 14.64
C ASN A 144 -6.00 9.03 13.35
N TYR A 145 -4.94 8.65 12.66
CA TYR A 145 -4.94 7.58 11.69
C TYR A 145 -4.24 6.38 12.30
N GLU A 146 -4.92 5.26 12.32
CA GLU A 146 -4.49 4.02 12.95
C GLU A 146 -4.35 2.93 11.90
N VAL A 147 -3.28 2.14 12.00
CA VAL A 147 -3.01 1.05 11.06
C VAL A 147 -2.67 -0.22 11.84
N ASP A 148 -3.31 -1.31 11.44
CA ASP A 148 -2.97 -2.65 11.87
C ASP A 148 -2.40 -3.47 10.70
N PHE A 149 -1.36 -4.24 10.98
CA PHE A 149 -0.79 -5.26 10.10
C PHE A 149 -0.97 -6.61 10.75
N VAL A 150 -1.77 -7.48 10.13
CA VAL A 150 -2.19 -8.76 10.69
C VAL A 150 -1.63 -9.90 9.85
N ASP A 151 -0.86 -10.79 10.47
CA ASP A 151 -0.51 -12.09 9.90
C ASP A 151 -1.58 -13.12 10.32
N ARG A 152 -2.48 -13.45 9.38
CA ARG A 152 -3.59 -14.38 9.63
C ARG A 152 -3.14 -15.83 9.75
N GLN A 153 -1.93 -16.16 9.28
CA GLN A 153 -1.33 -17.48 9.37
C GLN A 153 -0.31 -17.63 10.50
N GLY A 154 0.20 -16.51 11.04
CA GLY A 154 1.25 -16.51 12.07
C GLY A 154 0.82 -17.02 13.44
N GLY A 155 -0.45 -17.35 13.58
CA GLY A 155 -1.03 -17.88 14.82
C GLY A 155 -1.72 -19.24 14.67
N THR A 156 -2.63 -19.51 15.56
CA THR A 156 -3.53 -20.68 15.51
C THR A 156 -4.88 -20.24 14.92
N SER A 157 -5.79 -21.18 14.67
CA SER A 157 -7.15 -20.89 14.19
C SER A 157 -7.97 -19.95 15.09
N SER A 158 -7.52 -19.67 16.30
CA SER A 158 -8.15 -18.76 17.26
C SER A 158 -7.26 -17.58 17.69
N ASN A 159 -6.05 -17.49 17.16
CA ASN A 159 -5.09 -16.45 17.52
C ASN A 159 -4.26 -16.06 16.30
N VAL A 160 -3.92 -14.79 16.21
CA VAL A 160 -3.05 -14.24 15.17
C VAL A 160 -1.90 -13.44 15.75
N LEU A 161 -0.94 -13.13 14.89
CA LEU A 161 -0.01 -12.03 15.14
C LEU A 161 -0.59 -10.76 14.51
N SER A 162 -0.55 -9.67 15.24
CA SER A 162 -0.95 -8.34 14.74
C SER A 162 -0.04 -7.28 15.34
N SER A 163 0.39 -6.33 14.50
CA SER A 163 1.13 -5.15 14.91
C SER A 163 0.30 -3.89 14.65
N PHE A 164 0.39 -2.94 15.55
CA PHE A 164 -0.41 -1.72 15.56
C PHE A 164 0.46 -0.46 15.57
N GLY A 165 0.05 0.55 14.81
CA GLY A 165 0.63 1.88 14.83
C GLY A 165 -0.46 2.96 14.75
N SER A 166 -0.19 4.13 15.30
CA SER A 166 -1.10 5.28 15.29
C SER A 166 -0.32 6.56 15.09
N ALA A 167 -0.87 7.48 14.31
CA ALA A 167 -0.32 8.80 14.08
C ALA A 167 -1.42 9.87 14.21
N LEU A 168 -1.04 11.07 14.66
CA LEU A 168 -1.98 12.20 14.71
C LEU A 168 -2.34 12.62 13.28
N LEU A 169 -3.63 12.71 13.01
CA LEU A 169 -4.17 13.29 11.77
C LEU A 169 -4.34 14.80 11.98
N SER A 170 -3.77 15.59 11.10
CA SER A 170 -3.76 17.06 11.23
C SER A 170 -5.06 17.74 10.76
N GLY A 171 -6.21 17.14 11.09
CA GLY A 171 -7.56 17.55 10.67
C GLY A 171 -8.10 16.64 9.56
N ASP A 172 -9.37 16.83 9.19
CA ASP A 172 -10.08 15.92 8.28
C ASP A 172 -9.42 15.82 6.89
N PHE A 173 -9.00 16.96 6.35
CA PHE A 173 -8.21 17.05 5.10
C PHE A 173 -6.69 17.07 5.37
N GLY A 174 -6.25 16.48 6.45
CA GLY A 174 -4.88 16.56 6.90
C GLY A 174 -4.05 15.35 6.54
N THR A 175 -2.84 15.37 7.08
CA THR A 175 -1.87 14.30 6.92
C THR A 175 -1.58 13.61 8.24
N ALA A 176 -1.27 12.33 8.17
CA ALA A 176 -0.74 11.54 9.27
C ALA A 176 0.44 10.71 8.75
N MET A 177 1.49 10.58 9.53
CA MET A 177 2.64 9.74 9.21
C MET A 177 3.07 9.00 10.48
N GLY A 178 3.31 7.71 10.38
CA GLY A 178 3.69 6.88 11.51
C GLY A 178 4.41 5.61 11.11
N THR A 179 4.84 4.89 12.12
CA THR A 179 5.53 3.62 11.96
C THR A 179 4.90 2.57 12.87
N ILE A 180 4.59 1.41 12.33
CA ILE A 180 4.24 0.22 13.10
C ILE A 180 5.56 -0.43 13.55
N GLY A 181 5.67 -0.66 14.85
CA GLY A 181 6.80 -1.38 15.43
C GLY A 181 6.38 -2.72 16.03
N SER A 182 7.00 -3.06 17.16
CA SER A 182 6.73 -4.30 17.91
C SER A 182 5.51 -4.21 18.85
N THR A 183 4.64 -3.22 18.67
CA THR A 183 3.40 -3.09 19.46
C THR A 183 2.35 -4.04 18.92
N ALA A 184 1.87 -4.95 19.75
CA ALA A 184 0.81 -5.88 19.38
C ALA A 184 -0.52 -5.13 19.14
N GLY A 185 -1.35 -5.62 18.23
CA GLY A 185 -2.70 -5.13 17.96
C GLY A 185 -3.64 -5.31 19.16
N THR A 186 -4.83 -4.74 19.05
CA THR A 186 -5.76 -4.55 20.18
C THR A 186 -6.85 -5.63 20.31
N GLY A 187 -6.95 -6.54 19.36
CA GLY A 187 -7.97 -7.61 19.39
C GLY A 187 -7.69 -8.70 20.44
N ASP A 188 -8.76 -9.30 20.97
CA ASP A 188 -8.65 -10.34 22.00
C ASP A 188 -7.93 -11.61 21.50
N GLY A 189 -7.94 -11.85 20.18
CA GLY A 189 -7.26 -12.97 19.52
C GLY A 189 -5.78 -12.72 19.17
N VAL A 190 -5.23 -11.59 19.53
CA VAL A 190 -3.83 -11.24 19.22
C VAL A 190 -2.89 -11.85 20.26
N THR A 191 -1.88 -12.58 19.80
CA THR A 191 -0.90 -13.24 20.68
C THR A 191 0.47 -12.58 20.67
N GLY A 192 0.72 -11.65 19.77
CA GLY A 192 1.97 -10.93 19.64
C GLY A 192 2.02 -10.03 18.41
N PRO A 193 3.10 -9.29 18.22
CA PRO A 193 3.29 -8.48 17.03
C PRO A 193 3.53 -9.35 15.78
N ALA A 194 2.99 -8.93 14.63
CA ALA A 194 3.22 -9.56 13.33
C ALA A 194 4.47 -8.99 12.65
N ALA A 195 4.68 -7.68 12.71
CA ALA A 195 5.83 -7.06 12.09
C ALA A 195 7.11 -7.32 12.88
N VAL A 196 8.14 -7.79 12.19
CA VAL A 196 9.52 -7.92 12.71
C VAL A 196 10.31 -6.66 12.35
N MET A 197 10.13 -6.18 11.12
CA MET A 197 10.70 -4.91 10.66
C MET A 197 9.69 -3.77 10.83
N PRO A 198 10.14 -2.53 11.01
CA PRO A 198 9.24 -1.39 11.02
C PRO A 198 8.44 -1.31 9.71
N ILE A 199 7.14 -1.00 9.81
CA ILE A 199 6.27 -0.72 8.68
C ILE A 199 5.92 0.77 8.74
N ASP A 200 6.35 1.53 7.74
CA ASP A 200 5.96 2.93 7.65
C ASP A 200 4.60 3.06 6.97
N PHE A 201 3.81 3.98 7.46
CA PHE A 201 2.51 4.29 6.90
C PHE A 201 2.25 5.80 6.89
N ALA A 202 1.49 6.27 5.92
CA ALA A 202 1.02 7.63 5.85
C ALA A 202 -0.40 7.70 5.29
N LEU A 203 -1.06 8.79 5.59
CA LEU A 203 -2.31 9.22 4.97
C LEU A 203 -2.16 10.71 4.62
N ASP A 204 -2.45 11.08 3.38
CA ASP A 204 -2.73 12.44 2.97
C ASP A 204 -4.18 12.50 2.45
N ASN A 205 -5.06 13.02 3.29
CA ASN A 205 -6.51 13.08 3.06
C ASN A 205 -6.94 14.40 2.39
N SER A 206 -5.99 15.14 1.80
CA SER A 206 -6.24 16.47 1.23
C SER A 206 -6.94 16.44 -0.12
N ASN A 207 -7.19 15.27 -0.68
CA ASN A 207 -7.91 15.11 -1.93
C ASN A 207 -9.33 15.67 -1.86
N VAL A 208 -9.77 16.31 -2.95
CA VAL A 208 -11.14 16.83 -3.16
C VAL A 208 -11.62 16.51 -4.58
N ALA A 209 -11.02 15.55 -5.23
CA ALA A 209 -11.32 15.10 -6.59
C ALA A 209 -11.22 13.58 -6.63
N GLY A 210 -11.67 12.96 -7.69
CA GLY A 210 -11.62 11.51 -7.86
C GLY A 210 -12.93 10.98 -8.41
N VAL A 211 -13.30 9.76 -8.02
CA VAL A 211 -14.59 9.19 -8.38
C VAL A 211 -15.70 9.94 -7.64
N VAL A 212 -16.88 10.05 -8.28
CA VAL A 212 -18.02 10.76 -7.70
C VAL A 212 -19.03 9.78 -7.09
N GLY A 213 -20.00 10.31 -6.33
CA GLY A 213 -21.06 9.50 -5.72
C GLY A 213 -21.92 8.75 -6.73
N GLY A 214 -22.29 7.50 -6.38
CA GLY A 214 -23.20 6.68 -7.17
C GLY A 214 -22.71 5.27 -7.47
N THR A 215 -23.37 4.63 -8.44
CA THR A 215 -23.04 3.27 -8.87
C THR A 215 -22.74 3.19 -10.37
N ASP A 216 -22.72 4.32 -11.06
CA ASP A 216 -22.35 4.37 -12.48
C ASP A 216 -20.86 4.05 -12.67
N ALA A 217 -20.47 3.83 -13.92
CA ALA A 217 -19.08 3.64 -14.28
C ALA A 217 -18.26 4.89 -13.89
N ALA A 218 -17.15 4.69 -13.19
CA ALA A 218 -16.21 5.75 -12.85
C ALA A 218 -15.50 6.27 -14.10
N VAL A 219 -15.11 7.53 -14.07
CA VAL A 219 -14.26 8.14 -15.10
C VAL A 219 -12.80 7.92 -14.70
N ALA A 220 -12.14 7.00 -15.38
CA ALA A 220 -10.75 6.64 -15.05
C ALA A 220 -9.77 7.83 -15.05
N ALA A 221 -10.03 8.87 -15.85
CA ALA A 221 -9.18 10.07 -15.87
C ALA A 221 -9.31 10.88 -14.58
N ASP A 222 -10.51 10.90 -13.97
CA ASP A 222 -10.76 11.61 -12.71
C ASP A 222 -10.10 10.85 -11.55
N ALA A 223 -10.25 9.52 -11.49
CA ALA A 223 -9.55 8.68 -10.53
C ALA A 223 -8.01 8.81 -10.64
N LEU A 224 -7.45 8.80 -11.83
CA LEU A 224 -6.01 8.96 -12.06
C LEU A 224 -5.49 10.38 -11.80
N ALA A 225 -6.37 11.37 -11.66
CA ALA A 225 -5.96 12.73 -11.31
C ALA A 225 -5.64 12.87 -9.82
N VAL A 226 -6.08 11.92 -8.99
CA VAL A 226 -5.79 11.89 -7.56
C VAL A 226 -4.40 11.33 -7.32
N THR A 227 -3.60 12.06 -6.54
CA THR A 227 -2.21 11.71 -6.24
C THR A 227 -1.93 11.56 -4.75
N THR A 228 -2.93 11.74 -3.91
CA THR A 228 -2.83 11.62 -2.45
C THR A 228 -3.74 10.51 -1.93
N GLY A 229 -3.43 9.99 -0.76
CA GLY A 229 -4.17 8.90 -0.14
C GLY A 229 -3.35 8.18 0.92
N ALA A 230 -3.50 6.88 1.02
CA ALA A 230 -2.77 6.06 1.98
C ALA A 230 -1.55 5.40 1.34
N GLU A 231 -0.43 5.41 2.04
CA GLU A 231 0.80 4.72 1.67
C GLU A 231 1.28 3.78 2.76
N PHE A 232 1.91 2.69 2.35
CA PHE A 232 2.50 1.69 3.23
C PHE A 232 3.82 1.20 2.67
N SER A 233 4.80 0.95 3.55
CA SER A 233 6.07 0.32 3.20
C SER A 233 6.28 -0.89 4.10
N ILE A 234 6.32 -2.10 3.53
CA ILE A 234 6.36 -3.38 4.24
C ILE A 234 7.57 -4.18 3.77
N ALA A 235 8.37 -4.70 4.69
CA ALA A 235 9.50 -5.55 4.33
C ALA A 235 9.03 -6.84 3.64
N LEU A 236 9.68 -7.24 2.54
CA LEU A 236 9.38 -8.49 1.84
C LEU A 236 9.58 -9.70 2.75
N SER A 237 10.51 -9.62 3.70
CA SER A 237 10.75 -10.67 4.71
C SER A 237 9.54 -10.85 5.64
N ASP A 238 8.83 -9.79 6.04
CA ASP A 238 7.62 -9.88 6.86
C ASP A 238 6.44 -10.46 6.06
N LEU A 239 6.43 -10.26 4.74
CA LEU A 239 5.47 -10.87 3.82
C LEU A 239 5.85 -12.31 3.42
N GLY A 240 7.02 -12.80 3.81
CA GLY A 240 7.53 -14.12 3.38
C GLY A 240 7.78 -14.23 1.89
N ALA A 241 7.88 -13.09 1.18
CA ALA A 241 8.03 -13.03 -0.26
C ALA A 241 9.51 -13.10 -0.68
N ASN A 242 9.81 -13.94 -1.67
CA ASN A 242 11.15 -14.17 -2.17
C ASN A 242 11.30 -13.66 -3.61
N PRO A 243 12.52 -13.46 -4.10
CA PRO A 243 12.78 -13.11 -5.49
C PRO A 243 12.09 -14.07 -6.47
N GLY A 244 11.29 -13.51 -7.37
CA GLY A 244 10.50 -14.27 -8.36
C GLY A 244 9.05 -14.58 -7.91
N ASP A 245 8.72 -14.41 -6.65
CA ASP A 245 7.35 -14.59 -6.16
C ASP A 245 6.45 -13.47 -6.68
N THR A 246 5.17 -13.75 -6.79
CA THR A 246 4.14 -12.76 -7.12
C THR A 246 3.34 -12.44 -5.87
N ILE A 247 3.26 -11.19 -5.53
CA ILE A 247 2.39 -10.67 -4.47
C ILE A 247 1.11 -10.19 -5.13
N SER A 248 -0.03 -10.67 -4.63
CA SER A 248 -1.36 -10.28 -5.08
C SER A 248 -2.08 -9.50 -3.99
N ILE A 249 -2.80 -8.46 -4.34
CA ILE A 249 -3.45 -7.57 -3.37
C ILE A 249 -4.87 -7.27 -3.83
N VAL A 250 -5.80 -7.28 -2.87
CA VAL A 250 -7.17 -6.76 -3.02
C VAL A 250 -7.31 -5.58 -2.06
N ALA A 251 -7.62 -4.41 -2.59
CA ALA A 251 -7.93 -3.23 -1.79
C ALA A 251 -9.44 -2.99 -1.77
N ALA A 252 -9.98 -2.69 -0.60
CA ALA A 252 -11.41 -2.50 -0.38
C ALA A 252 -11.67 -1.45 0.70
N TYR A 253 -12.85 -0.82 0.65
CA TYR A 253 -13.31 0.07 1.68
C TYR A 253 -14.51 -0.53 2.41
N SER A 254 -14.53 -0.48 3.74
CA SER A 254 -15.60 -1.03 4.56
C SER A 254 -16.03 -0.07 5.67
N ASN A 255 -17.22 -0.32 6.24
CA ASN A 255 -17.54 0.35 7.50
C ASN A 255 -16.67 -0.17 8.65
N GLY A 256 -16.69 0.57 9.76
CA GLY A 256 -15.86 0.29 10.93
C GLY A 256 -16.06 -1.09 11.54
N ASP A 257 -17.27 -1.63 11.46
CA ASP A 257 -17.66 -2.91 12.08
C ASP A 257 -17.60 -4.10 11.11
N TYR A 258 -17.17 -3.91 9.85
CA TYR A 258 -17.21 -4.92 8.79
C TYR A 258 -18.60 -5.51 8.53
N ASN A 259 -19.66 -4.76 8.82
CA ASN A 259 -21.03 -5.20 8.54
C ASN A 259 -21.34 -5.15 7.04
N PHE A 260 -20.59 -4.33 6.29
CA PHE A 260 -20.67 -4.22 4.84
C PHE A 260 -19.39 -3.62 4.27
N PHE A 261 -19.20 -3.82 2.97
CA PHE A 261 -18.19 -3.13 2.19
C PHE A 261 -18.85 -2.10 1.27
N SER A 262 -18.17 -0.99 1.04
CA SER A 262 -18.45 -0.12 -0.09
C SER A 262 -18.34 -0.90 -1.40
N ASN A 263 -18.92 -0.37 -2.48
CA ASN A 263 -18.64 -0.87 -3.84
C ASN A 263 -17.23 -0.48 -4.33
N GLN A 264 -16.42 0.11 -3.45
CA GLN A 264 -15.06 0.56 -3.74
C GLN A 264 -14.06 -0.60 -3.56
N PHE A 265 -13.71 -1.21 -4.69
CA PHE A 265 -12.67 -2.25 -4.77
C PHE A 265 -11.68 -1.91 -5.87
N LEU A 266 -10.41 -1.89 -5.56
CA LEU A 266 -9.36 -1.84 -6.57
C LEU A 266 -9.02 -3.27 -7.02
N GLY A 267 -9.28 -3.53 -8.26
CA GLY A 267 -9.47 -4.81 -8.92
C GLY A 267 -10.77 -4.79 -9.71
N GLY A 268 -11.58 -3.76 -9.44
CA GLY A 268 -12.76 -3.36 -10.20
C GLY A 268 -14.01 -4.19 -9.90
N LEU A 269 -15.13 -3.51 -9.90
CA LEU A 269 -16.47 -4.10 -9.93
C LEU A 269 -17.22 -3.58 -11.16
N PRO A 270 -18.19 -4.33 -11.69
CA PRO A 270 -19.01 -3.84 -12.81
C PRO A 270 -19.80 -2.59 -12.43
N ALA A 271 -19.97 -1.67 -13.38
CA ALA A 271 -20.89 -0.54 -13.24
C ALA A 271 -22.31 -1.01 -12.84
N GLY A 272 -22.96 -0.27 -11.97
CA GLY A 272 -24.24 -0.64 -11.38
C GLY A 272 -24.13 -1.45 -10.10
N THR A 273 -22.90 -1.82 -9.68
CA THR A 273 -22.69 -2.49 -8.38
C THR A 273 -22.85 -1.49 -7.25
N GLY A 274 -23.75 -1.79 -6.32
CA GLY A 274 -23.90 -1.06 -5.06
C GLY A 274 -23.01 -1.65 -3.96
N ASN A 275 -23.18 -1.14 -2.73
CA ASN A 275 -22.49 -1.66 -1.56
C ASN A 275 -22.70 -3.16 -1.41
N LEU A 276 -21.65 -3.87 -1.01
CA LEU A 276 -21.65 -5.30 -0.79
C LEU A 276 -21.91 -5.61 0.69
N GLY A 277 -22.67 -6.69 0.94
CA GLY A 277 -23.11 -7.01 2.30
C GLY A 277 -24.32 -6.19 2.76
N ALA A 278 -24.91 -5.34 1.88
CA ALA A 278 -26.16 -4.66 2.16
C ALA A 278 -27.38 -5.50 1.76
N ASP A 279 -28.51 -5.29 2.42
CA ASP A 279 -29.78 -5.89 2.10
C ASP A 279 -30.30 -5.42 0.77
N GLY A 280 -30.43 -5.76 -0.26
CA GLY A 280 -30.87 -5.26 -1.58
C GLY A 280 -31.70 -3.94 -1.61
N ALA A 281 -31.94 -3.33 -0.46
CA ALA A 281 -32.59 -2.03 -0.28
C ALA A 281 -31.59 -0.90 0.07
N GLY A 282 -30.27 -1.22 0.05
CA GLY A 282 -29.22 -0.28 0.43
C GLY A 282 -29.05 -0.14 1.96
N MET A 283 -29.73 -0.98 2.73
CA MET A 283 -29.56 -1.06 4.18
C MET A 283 -28.53 -2.12 4.53
N PHE A 284 -27.84 -1.93 5.63
CA PHE A 284 -26.79 -2.85 6.09
C PHE A 284 -27.38 -4.21 6.48
N ILE A 285 -26.71 -5.26 6.10
CA ILE A 285 -26.94 -6.55 6.71
C ILE A 285 -26.25 -6.49 8.08
N ALA A 286 -27.01 -6.75 9.12
CA ALA A 286 -26.59 -6.58 10.51
C ALA A 286 -25.41 -7.48 10.93
N ASP A 287 -24.97 -8.40 10.05
CA ASP A 287 -23.91 -9.35 10.32
C ASP A 287 -23.38 -9.93 8.99
N ALA A 288 -22.25 -9.46 8.53
CA ALA A 288 -21.60 -10.01 7.34
C ALA A 288 -21.17 -11.47 7.55
N SER A 289 -21.02 -11.92 8.80
CA SER A 289 -20.72 -13.31 9.13
C SER A 289 -21.85 -14.29 8.79
N THR A 290 -23.08 -13.81 8.60
CA THR A 290 -24.23 -14.63 8.23
C THR A 290 -24.53 -14.64 6.75
N THR A 291 -23.92 -13.75 5.98
CA THR A 291 -24.08 -13.68 4.51
C THR A 291 -22.70 -13.69 3.88
N ALA A 292 -22.41 -14.74 3.12
CA ALA A 292 -21.16 -14.84 2.38
C ALA A 292 -20.96 -13.62 1.48
N LEU A 293 -19.90 -12.87 1.70
CA LEU A 293 -19.48 -11.79 0.82
C LEU A 293 -18.64 -12.40 -0.31
N ASP A 294 -19.19 -12.40 -1.51
CA ASP A 294 -18.57 -12.99 -2.68
C ASP A 294 -17.74 -11.93 -3.44
N LEU A 295 -16.43 -11.97 -3.26
CA LEU A 295 -15.47 -11.13 -3.98
C LEU A 295 -14.81 -11.87 -5.15
N THR A 296 -15.37 -12.97 -5.63
CA THR A 296 -14.78 -13.76 -6.71
C THR A 296 -14.71 -13.00 -8.04
N ALA A 297 -15.49 -11.92 -8.22
CA ALA A 297 -15.44 -11.02 -9.37
C ALA A 297 -14.33 -9.95 -9.26
N VAL A 298 -13.75 -9.73 -8.09
CA VAL A 298 -12.67 -8.75 -7.89
C VAL A 298 -11.36 -9.37 -8.36
N THR A 299 -10.68 -8.69 -9.27
CA THR A 299 -9.38 -9.14 -9.76
C THR A 299 -8.26 -8.52 -8.90
N PRO A 300 -7.46 -9.33 -8.18
CA PRO A 300 -6.33 -8.79 -7.44
C PRO A 300 -5.34 -8.08 -8.37
N PHE A 301 -4.79 -6.96 -7.95
CA PHE A 301 -3.62 -6.39 -8.62
C PHE A 301 -2.34 -7.04 -8.08
N THR A 302 -1.32 -7.10 -8.91
CA THR A 302 -0.14 -7.92 -8.62
C THR A 302 1.15 -7.17 -8.87
N ILE A 303 2.19 -7.59 -8.14
CA ILE A 303 3.57 -7.23 -8.42
C ILE A 303 4.45 -8.48 -8.28
N THR A 304 5.43 -8.62 -9.16
CA THR A 304 6.43 -9.68 -9.05
C THR A 304 7.65 -9.13 -8.33
N VAL A 305 8.08 -9.84 -7.29
CA VAL A 305 9.34 -9.52 -6.60
C VAL A 305 10.49 -9.67 -7.60
N PRO A 306 11.31 -8.64 -7.80
CA PRO A 306 12.41 -8.73 -8.76
C PRO A 306 13.25 -9.97 -8.53
N GLY A 307 13.57 -10.68 -9.60
CA GLY A 307 14.33 -11.94 -9.56
C GLY A 307 15.83 -11.76 -9.31
N GLY A 308 16.27 -10.60 -8.89
CA GLY A 308 17.64 -10.33 -8.48
C GLY A 308 17.96 -11.01 -7.16
N VAL A 309 19.08 -11.71 -7.08
CA VAL A 309 19.62 -12.13 -5.78
C VAL A 309 19.93 -10.85 -5.01
N PHE A 310 19.35 -10.70 -3.81
CA PHE A 310 19.81 -9.66 -2.89
C PHE A 310 21.28 -9.89 -2.61
N ILE A 311 22.10 -9.05 -3.17
CA ILE A 311 23.56 -9.14 -2.99
C ILE A 311 24.00 -7.89 -2.24
N LEU A 312 24.39 -8.06 -1.02
CA LEU A 312 24.91 -6.98 -0.19
C LEU A 312 26.12 -6.35 -0.90
N GLY A 313 26.05 -5.05 -1.15
CA GLY A 313 27.06 -4.32 -1.92
C GLY A 313 26.71 -4.09 -3.40
N ASP A 314 25.67 -4.75 -3.93
CA ASP A 314 25.14 -4.50 -5.27
C ASP A 314 24.29 -3.22 -5.27
N ALA A 315 24.97 -2.09 -5.28
CA ALA A 315 24.32 -0.79 -5.16
C ALA A 315 23.67 -0.31 -6.46
N ASN A 316 24.09 -0.85 -7.62
CA ASN A 316 23.53 -0.53 -8.93
C ASN A 316 22.44 -1.52 -9.37
N LEU A 317 22.20 -2.58 -8.58
CA LEU A 317 21.18 -3.62 -8.81
C LEU A 317 21.35 -4.42 -10.12
N ASP A 318 22.58 -4.60 -10.57
CA ASP A 318 22.86 -5.38 -11.80
C ASP A 318 23.07 -6.88 -11.54
N GLY A 319 23.05 -7.30 -10.26
CA GLY A 319 23.21 -8.69 -9.83
C GLY A 319 24.65 -9.12 -9.61
N VAL A 320 25.61 -8.19 -9.67
CA VAL A 320 27.04 -8.45 -9.47
C VAL A 320 27.62 -7.37 -8.56
N VAL A 321 28.35 -7.77 -7.53
CA VAL A 321 29.09 -6.80 -6.72
C VAL A 321 30.46 -6.57 -7.31
N ASP A 322 30.68 -5.42 -7.92
CA ASP A 322 31.97 -5.02 -8.49
C ASP A 322 32.20 -3.50 -8.41
N PHE A 323 33.25 -3.02 -9.06
CA PHE A 323 33.55 -1.57 -9.03
C PHE A 323 32.52 -0.68 -9.72
N ALA A 324 31.55 -1.26 -10.48
CA ALA A 324 30.46 -0.51 -11.08
C ALA A 324 29.40 -0.07 -10.03
N ASP A 325 29.41 -0.67 -8.83
CA ASP A 325 28.55 -0.27 -7.72
C ASP A 325 28.98 1.00 -7.02
N ILE A 326 30.26 1.37 -7.12
CA ILE A 326 30.81 2.54 -6.40
C ILE A 326 30.06 3.84 -6.72
N PRO A 327 29.77 4.18 -7.99
CA PRO A 327 29.04 5.40 -8.29
C PRO A 327 27.62 5.42 -7.69
N ALA A 328 26.91 4.29 -7.72
CA ALA A 328 25.57 4.17 -7.16
C ALA A 328 25.61 4.27 -5.62
N PHE A 329 26.54 3.56 -4.98
CA PHE A 329 26.74 3.65 -3.52
C PHE A 329 27.07 5.07 -3.05
N ILE A 330 27.91 5.81 -3.79
CA ILE A 330 28.22 7.21 -3.47
C ILE A 330 26.98 8.10 -3.64
N ALA A 331 26.16 7.88 -4.68
CA ALA A 331 24.94 8.63 -4.89
C ALA A 331 23.97 8.43 -3.73
N ILE A 332 23.73 7.18 -3.29
CA ILE A 332 22.89 6.84 -2.15
C ILE A 332 23.36 7.55 -0.88
N LEU A 333 24.69 7.53 -0.59
CA LEU A 333 25.27 8.21 0.55
C LEU A 333 25.11 9.74 0.50
N GLN A 334 25.06 10.34 -0.68
CA GLN A 334 24.95 11.79 -0.86
C GLN A 334 23.50 12.28 -0.78
N ASP A 335 22.58 11.48 -1.28
CA ASP A 335 21.17 11.84 -1.35
C ASP A 335 20.43 11.46 -0.05
N GLY A 336 21.05 10.63 0.79
CA GLY A 336 20.47 10.16 2.06
C GLY A 336 19.41 9.09 1.87
N ASP A 337 19.39 8.49 0.68
CA ASP A 337 18.45 7.42 0.35
C ASP A 337 18.83 6.13 1.09
N PHE A 338 17.81 5.37 1.49
CA PHE A 338 18.03 4.05 2.06
C PHE A 338 17.93 2.99 0.97
N LEU A 339 18.97 2.19 0.81
CA LEU A 339 18.99 0.99 -0.02
C LEU A 339 19.68 -0.12 0.78
N ASP A 340 18.98 -1.22 1.05
CA ASP A 340 19.51 -2.29 1.90
C ASP A 340 20.80 -2.92 1.40
N GLN A 341 20.98 -2.99 0.07
CA GLN A 341 22.24 -3.45 -0.52
C GLN A 341 23.40 -2.50 -0.18
N ALA A 342 23.10 -1.25 0.15
CA ALA A 342 24.07 -0.25 0.56
C ALA A 342 24.30 -0.20 2.09
N ASP A 343 23.34 -0.68 2.90
CA ASP A 343 23.53 -0.91 4.35
C ASP A 343 24.43 -2.13 4.57
N THR A 344 25.72 -1.94 4.28
CA THR A 344 26.68 -3.02 4.25
C THR A 344 27.18 -3.45 5.61
N ASN A 345 27.00 -2.61 6.62
CA ASN A 345 27.27 -2.93 8.03
C ASN A 345 26.04 -3.48 8.77
N ARG A 346 24.84 -3.40 8.16
CA ARG A 346 23.54 -3.89 8.67
C ARG A 346 23.11 -3.25 9.99
N ASP A 347 23.36 -1.95 10.14
CA ASP A 347 22.92 -1.22 11.34
C ASP A 347 21.55 -0.52 11.16
N GLY A 348 20.91 -0.64 9.98
CA GLY A 348 19.62 -0.07 9.63
C GLY A 348 19.70 1.37 9.12
N MET A 349 20.89 1.85 8.80
CA MET A 349 21.14 3.16 8.19
C MET A 349 22.11 3.01 7.04
N VAL A 350 21.98 3.82 6.01
CA VAL A 350 22.99 3.93 4.95
C VAL A 350 23.72 5.24 5.14
N ASP A 351 24.91 5.16 5.71
CA ASP A 351 25.75 6.33 5.98
C ASP A 351 27.24 6.04 5.79
N PHE A 352 28.10 6.96 6.21
CA PHE A 352 29.55 6.78 6.05
C PHE A 352 30.12 5.60 6.85
N SER A 353 29.38 5.02 7.80
CA SER A 353 29.79 3.83 8.54
C SER A 353 29.75 2.55 7.69
N ASP A 354 29.03 2.58 6.54
CA ASP A 354 28.97 1.47 5.60
C ASP A 354 30.18 1.35 4.69
N ILE A 355 30.90 2.44 4.48
CA ILE A 355 32.05 2.47 3.56
C ILE A 355 33.09 1.37 3.85
N PRO A 356 33.50 1.13 5.12
CA PRO A 356 34.47 0.05 5.38
C PRO A 356 33.97 -1.33 4.98
N SER A 357 32.70 -1.63 5.30
CA SER A 357 32.06 -2.92 4.97
C SER A 357 31.86 -3.07 3.47
N PHE A 358 31.46 -1.99 2.77
CA PHE A 358 31.34 -1.98 1.32
C PHE A 358 32.65 -2.26 0.62
N ILE A 359 33.74 -1.61 1.05
CA ILE A 359 35.11 -1.87 0.52
C ILE A 359 35.53 -3.31 0.79
N ASP A 360 35.25 -3.83 1.99
CA ASP A 360 35.60 -5.21 2.33
C ASP A 360 34.86 -6.22 1.42
N ILE A 361 33.57 -5.99 1.15
CA ILE A 361 32.79 -6.80 0.20
C ILE A 361 33.40 -6.73 -1.20
N LEU A 362 33.64 -5.51 -1.73
CA LEU A 362 34.20 -5.33 -3.07
C LEU A 362 35.59 -5.98 -3.27
N THR A 363 36.35 -6.13 -2.22
CA THR A 363 37.71 -6.65 -2.31
C THR A 363 37.81 -8.15 -2.04
N ASN A 364 36.73 -8.77 -1.52
CA ASN A 364 36.67 -10.19 -1.18
C ASN A 364 35.72 -10.99 -2.11
N THR A 365 35.08 -10.33 -3.07
CA THR A 365 34.35 -10.97 -4.18
C THR A 365 35.29 -11.18 -5.36
#